data_28bb74879d9a127218517d7ec2a0d4f5
#
_entry.id   28bb74879d9a127218517d7ec2a0d4f5
#
_cell.length_a   1.000
_cell.length_b   1.000
_cell.length_c   1.000
_cell.angle_alpha   90.00
_cell.angle_beta   90.00
_cell.angle_gamma   90.00
#
_symmetry.space_group_name_H-M   'P 1'
#
loop_
_entity.id
_entity.type
_entity.pdbx_description
1 polymer ?
#
loop_
_entity_poly.entity_id
_entity_poly.type
_entity_poly.pdbx_seq_one_letter_code
_entity_poly.pdbx_strand_id
1 'polypeptide(L)'
;MPPELSADSKFEIGHVLFLDIVGYSKLLIEEQKGRLGQLTKIVLGTAQVRDSTDEQLVRLPTGDGMALVFHHSAEEPARCALEIAEALRKHPEIPVRMGIHSGPVSEVTDVSGHTSPGPGSTWRNG
;
A
#
# COMPACT_ATOMS: atom_id res chain seq x y z
N MET A 1 4.89 -9.43 -30.48
CA MET A 1 5.25 -8.63 -29.32
C MET A 1 6.68 -8.13 -29.45
N PRO A 2 6.89 -6.86 -29.25
CA PRO A 2 8.23 -6.32 -29.35
C PRO A 2 9.15 -6.93 -28.30
N PRO A 3 10.33 -7.40 -28.69
CA PRO A 3 11.25 -8.00 -27.74
C PRO A 3 11.73 -7.05 -26.66
N GLU A 4 11.78 -5.78 -26.98
CA GLU A 4 12.26 -4.81 -26.01
C GLU A 4 11.37 -4.68 -24.79
N LEU A 5 10.11 -5.02 -24.91
CA LEU A 5 9.23 -4.99 -23.74
C LEU A 5 9.62 -6.03 -22.72
N SER A 6 10.05 -7.19 -23.19
CA SER A 6 10.48 -8.22 -22.26
C SER A 6 11.90 -8.02 -21.79
N ALA A 7 12.69 -7.30 -22.57
CA ALA A 7 14.09 -7.10 -22.23
C ALA A 7 14.30 -5.94 -21.26
N ASP A 8 13.59 -4.84 -21.48
CA ASP A 8 13.87 -3.60 -20.77
C ASP A 8 12.78 -3.15 -19.83
N SER A 9 11.56 -3.62 -20.07
CA SER A 9 10.43 -3.19 -19.27
C SER A 9 9.84 -4.40 -18.58
N LYS A 10 9.83 -4.35 -17.29
CA LYS A 10 9.19 -5.41 -16.52
C LYS A 10 7.82 -4.93 -16.12
N PHE A 11 6.81 -5.49 -16.76
CA PHE A 11 5.44 -5.23 -16.40
C PHE A 11 4.92 -6.39 -15.60
N GLU A 12 4.53 -6.12 -14.39
CA GLU A 12 3.93 -7.11 -13.53
C GLU A 12 2.57 -6.61 -13.13
N ILE A 13 1.69 -7.54 -12.83
CA ILE A 13 0.41 -7.16 -12.26
C ILE A 13 0.64 -6.96 -10.77
N GLY A 14 0.38 -5.76 -10.33
CA GLY A 14 0.44 -5.43 -8.92
C GLY A 14 -0.96 -5.36 -8.35
N HIS A 15 -1.09 -5.77 -7.11
CA HIS A 15 -2.36 -5.72 -6.40
C HIS A 15 -2.16 -4.78 -5.23
N VAL A 16 -2.84 -3.65 -5.27
CA VAL A 16 -2.55 -2.56 -4.34
C VAL A 16 -3.69 -2.41 -3.35
N LEU A 17 -3.33 -2.39 -2.09
CA LEU A 17 -4.26 -2.05 -1.03
C LEU A 17 -3.93 -0.64 -0.57
N PHE A 18 -4.89 0.25 -0.73
CA PHE A 18 -4.77 1.63 -0.27
C PHE A 18 -5.47 1.78 1.06
N LEU A 19 -4.81 2.50 1.96
CA LEU A 19 -5.42 2.83 3.24
C LEU A 19 -5.19 4.31 3.50
N ASP A 20 -6.24 5.01 3.92
CA ASP A 20 -6.04 6.36 4.42
C ASP A 20 -6.94 6.61 5.62
N ILE A 21 -6.48 7.50 6.50
CA ILE A 21 -7.24 7.88 7.69
C ILE A 21 -8.20 9.00 7.30
N VAL A 22 -9.49 8.74 7.52
CA VAL A 22 -10.52 9.71 7.19
C VAL A 22 -10.37 10.93 8.10
N GLY A 23 -10.40 12.11 7.50
CA GLY A 23 -10.30 13.35 8.26
C GLY A 23 -8.93 13.65 8.81
N TYR A 24 -7.90 13.01 8.29
CA TYR A 24 -6.55 13.15 8.80
C TYR A 24 -6.08 14.61 8.86
N SER A 25 -6.35 15.37 7.81
CA SER A 25 -5.90 16.76 7.75
C SER A 25 -6.55 17.66 8.80
N LYS A 26 -7.65 17.23 9.40
CA LYS A 26 -8.33 17.99 10.44
C LYS A 26 -7.82 17.67 11.84
N LEU A 27 -6.97 16.69 11.96
CA LEU A 27 -6.41 16.30 13.26
C LEU A 27 -5.25 17.20 13.63
N LEU A 28 -5.04 17.34 14.92
CA LEU A 28 -3.84 17.99 15.43
C LEU A 28 -2.62 17.14 15.06
N ILE A 29 -1.49 17.79 14.93
CA ILE A 29 -0.26 17.10 14.47
C ILE A 29 0.07 15.88 15.33
N GLU A 30 -0.09 16.00 16.63
CA GLU A 30 0.20 14.88 17.52
C GLU A 30 -0.79 13.75 17.35
N GLU A 31 -2.05 14.08 17.08
CA GLU A 31 -3.05 13.06 16.79
C GLU A 31 -2.76 12.37 15.47
N GLN A 32 -2.31 13.15 14.48
CA GLN A 32 -1.94 12.58 13.19
C GLN A 32 -0.83 11.54 13.35
N LYS A 33 0.21 11.91 14.09
CA LYS A 33 1.33 11.01 14.32
C LYS A 33 0.91 9.77 15.09
N GLY A 34 0.11 9.96 16.12
CA GLY A 34 -0.32 8.84 16.95
C GLY A 34 -1.18 7.86 16.19
N ARG A 35 -2.13 8.37 15.43
CA ARG A 35 -3.04 7.49 14.69
C ARG A 35 -2.36 6.81 13.53
N LEU A 36 -1.49 7.54 12.81
CA LEU A 36 -0.75 6.94 11.72
C LEU A 36 0.21 5.88 12.23
N GLY A 37 0.87 6.13 13.36
CA GLY A 37 1.75 5.14 13.97
C GLY A 37 0.99 3.89 14.41
N GLN A 38 -0.21 4.08 14.96
CA GLN A 38 -1.02 2.95 15.38
C GLN A 38 -1.51 2.15 14.19
N LEU A 39 -1.94 2.84 13.12
CA LEU A 39 -2.34 2.17 11.89
C LEU A 39 -1.17 1.38 11.32
N THR A 40 0.01 1.96 11.31
CA THR A 40 1.20 1.28 10.82
C THR A 40 1.47 0.00 11.60
N LYS A 41 1.34 0.04 12.91
CA LYS A 41 1.52 -1.16 13.73
C LYS A 41 0.50 -2.24 13.38
N ILE A 42 -0.74 -1.84 13.16
CA ILE A 42 -1.79 -2.78 12.79
C ILE A 42 -1.45 -3.43 11.46
N VAL A 43 -1.03 -2.64 10.48
CA VAL A 43 -0.68 -3.15 9.15
C VAL A 43 0.50 -4.11 9.23
N LEU A 44 1.54 -3.73 9.95
CA LEU A 44 2.72 -4.57 10.09
C LEU A 44 2.44 -5.86 10.85
N GLY A 45 1.37 -5.89 11.60
CA GLY A 45 0.99 -7.08 12.35
C GLY A 45 0.18 -8.09 11.56
N THR A 46 -0.26 -7.73 10.34
CA THR A 46 -1.03 -8.67 9.54
C THR A 46 -0.13 -9.78 9.01
N ALA A 47 -0.69 -10.95 8.82
CA ALA A 47 0.07 -12.09 8.32
C ALA A 47 0.67 -11.81 6.95
N GLN A 48 -0.10 -11.15 6.08
CA GLN A 48 0.36 -10.85 4.73
C GLN A 48 1.58 -9.97 4.71
N VAL A 49 1.66 -8.99 5.60
CA VAL A 49 2.81 -8.10 5.65
C VAL A 49 3.96 -8.75 6.40
N ARG A 50 3.65 -9.37 7.53
CA ARG A 50 4.66 -9.98 8.38
C ARG A 50 5.42 -11.09 7.68
N ASP A 51 4.72 -11.87 6.86
CA ASP A 51 5.29 -13.03 6.20
C ASP A 51 5.81 -12.74 4.79
N SER A 52 5.70 -11.51 4.32
CA SER A 52 6.15 -11.12 3.00
C SER A 52 7.61 -10.66 3.03
N THR A 53 8.30 -10.92 1.92
CA THR A 53 9.63 -10.39 1.72
C THR A 53 9.53 -9.04 1.00
N ASP A 54 10.63 -8.29 0.99
CA ASP A 54 10.67 -7.01 0.29
C ASP A 54 10.41 -7.16 -1.21
N GLU A 55 10.68 -8.32 -1.76
CA GLU A 55 10.44 -8.57 -3.17
C GLU A 55 8.96 -8.80 -3.46
N GLN A 56 8.22 -9.29 -2.49
CA GLN A 56 6.81 -9.62 -2.66
C GLN A 56 5.89 -8.47 -2.33
N LEU A 57 6.35 -7.58 -1.49
CA LEU A 57 5.52 -6.51 -0.97
C LEU A 57 6.31 -5.21 -0.88
N VAL A 58 5.75 -4.16 -1.44
CA VAL A 58 6.30 -2.83 -1.32
C VAL A 58 5.33 -1.97 -0.54
N ARG A 59 5.83 -1.28 0.46
CA ARG A 59 5.02 -0.40 1.28
C ARG A 59 5.40 1.05 1.00
N LEU A 60 4.41 1.83 0.61
CA LEU A 60 4.62 3.23 0.23
C LEU A 60 3.79 4.13 1.14
N PRO A 61 4.43 5.01 1.90
CA PRO A 61 3.67 5.99 2.68
C PRO A 61 3.05 7.03 1.76
N THR A 62 1.83 7.45 2.11
CA THR A 62 1.07 8.40 1.28
C THR A 62 0.69 9.67 2.03
N GLY A 63 1.26 9.91 3.18
CA GLY A 63 0.93 11.09 3.96
C GLY A 63 -0.15 10.81 5.00
N ASP A 64 -1.35 10.48 4.57
CA ASP A 64 -2.46 10.19 5.48
C ASP A 64 -2.73 8.69 5.61
N GLY A 65 -1.85 7.87 5.09
CA GLY A 65 -1.99 6.42 5.15
C GLY A 65 -0.85 5.75 4.42
N MET A 66 -1.19 4.72 3.65
CA MET A 66 -0.18 4.00 2.91
C MET A 66 -0.77 3.19 1.78
N ALA A 67 0.09 2.75 0.88
CA ALA A 67 -0.26 1.81 -0.17
C ALA A 67 0.63 0.59 -0.01
N LEU A 68 0.02 -0.58 -0.11
CA LEU A 68 0.73 -1.84 -0.05
C LEU A 68 0.60 -2.50 -1.41
N VAL A 69 1.72 -2.72 -2.06
CA VAL A 69 1.74 -3.32 -3.39
C VAL A 69 2.16 -4.77 -3.25
N PHE A 70 1.23 -5.66 -3.55
CA PHE A 70 1.47 -7.09 -3.50
C PHE A 70 1.70 -7.60 -4.92
N HIS A 71 2.71 -8.41 -5.10
CA HIS A 71 3.06 -8.93 -6.42
C HIS A 71 2.69 -10.39 -6.60
N HIS A 72 2.20 -11.02 -5.57
CA HIS A 72 2.01 -12.45 -5.57
C HIS A 72 0.62 -12.86 -6.04
N SER A 73 -0.40 -12.40 -5.38
CA SER A 73 -1.74 -12.87 -5.66
C SER A 73 -2.75 -11.79 -5.31
N ALA A 74 -3.85 -11.76 -6.03
CA ALA A 74 -4.92 -10.82 -5.78
C ALA A 74 -5.62 -11.07 -4.45
N GLU A 75 -5.48 -12.25 -3.90
CA GLU A 75 -6.09 -12.57 -2.61
C GLU A 75 -5.37 -11.91 -1.44
N GLU A 76 -4.08 -11.66 -1.59
CA GLU A 76 -3.31 -11.12 -0.48
C GLU A 76 -3.80 -9.76 0.01
N PRO A 77 -4.04 -8.79 -0.87
CA PRO A 77 -4.55 -7.51 -0.38
C PRO A 77 -5.93 -7.64 0.25
N ALA A 78 -6.77 -8.53 -0.25
CA ALA A 78 -8.08 -8.74 0.33
C ALA A 78 -7.99 -9.33 1.73
N ARG A 79 -7.13 -10.32 1.91
CA ARG A 79 -6.92 -10.92 3.23
C ARG A 79 -6.32 -9.91 4.20
N CYS A 80 -5.37 -9.13 3.71
CA CYS A 80 -4.75 -8.08 4.50
C CYS A 80 -5.79 -7.06 4.96
N ALA A 81 -6.65 -6.63 4.04
CA ALA A 81 -7.70 -5.67 4.36
C ALA A 81 -8.65 -6.21 5.42
N LEU A 82 -8.99 -7.49 5.34
CA LEU A 82 -9.88 -8.11 6.33
C LEU A 82 -9.23 -8.16 7.70
N GLU A 83 -7.96 -8.49 7.78
CA GLU A 83 -7.25 -8.48 9.06
C GLU A 83 -7.15 -7.09 9.64
N ILE A 84 -6.88 -6.11 8.78
CA ILE A 84 -6.80 -4.72 9.22
C ILE A 84 -8.16 -4.26 9.73
N ALA A 85 -9.22 -4.55 8.98
CA ALA A 85 -10.57 -4.17 9.39
C ALA A 85 -10.94 -4.78 10.73
N GLU A 86 -10.57 -6.04 10.95
CA GLU A 86 -10.86 -6.71 12.21
C GLU A 86 -10.12 -6.04 13.36
N ALA A 87 -8.84 -5.72 13.15
CA ALA A 87 -8.07 -5.05 14.18
C ALA A 87 -8.61 -3.65 14.47
N LEU A 88 -9.06 -2.95 13.44
CA LEU A 88 -9.58 -1.59 13.58
C LEU A 88 -10.90 -1.54 14.33
N ARG A 89 -11.61 -2.65 14.44
CA ARG A 89 -12.83 -2.67 15.22
C ARG A 89 -12.60 -2.31 16.68
N LYS A 90 -11.39 -2.54 17.16
CA LYS A 90 -10.99 -2.20 18.52
C LYS A 90 -10.46 -0.78 18.63
N HIS A 91 -10.38 -0.08 17.50
CA HIS A 91 -9.83 1.28 17.47
C HIS A 91 -10.75 2.21 16.68
N PRO A 92 -11.98 2.47 17.21
CA PRO A 92 -12.92 3.32 16.49
C PRO A 92 -12.44 4.76 16.33
N GLU A 93 -11.42 5.15 17.08
CA GLU A 93 -10.83 6.48 16.95
C GLU A 93 -10.01 6.62 15.67
N ILE A 94 -9.76 5.52 14.95
CA ILE A 94 -9.01 5.55 13.70
C ILE A 94 -9.94 5.13 12.57
N PRO A 95 -10.70 6.07 12.01
CA PRO A 95 -11.54 5.74 10.85
C PRO A 95 -10.67 5.63 9.62
N VAL A 96 -10.67 4.48 9.00
CA VAL A 96 -9.79 4.19 7.87
C VAL A 96 -10.63 3.79 6.66
N ARG A 97 -10.26 4.33 5.52
CA ARG A 97 -10.85 3.96 4.25
C ARG A 97 -9.84 3.09 3.52
N MET A 98 -10.32 2.00 2.93
CA MET A 98 -9.47 1.08 2.20
C MET A 98 -10.03 0.82 0.82
N GLY A 99 -9.15 0.59 -0.12
CA GLY A 99 -9.53 0.23 -1.47
C GLY A 99 -8.49 -0.69 -2.07
N ILE A 100 -8.92 -1.54 -3.00
CA ILE A 100 -8.02 -2.46 -3.67
C ILE A 100 -8.07 -2.19 -5.17
N HIS A 101 -6.90 -2.17 -5.78
CA HIS A 101 -6.78 -2.00 -7.21
C HIS A 101 -5.75 -2.99 -7.74
N SER A 102 -6.08 -3.66 -8.83
CA SER A 102 -5.14 -4.54 -9.50
C SER A 102 -4.90 -4.03 -10.90
N GLY A 103 -3.65 -4.04 -11.31
CA GLY A 103 -3.31 -3.57 -12.64
C GLY A 103 -1.82 -3.67 -12.88
N PRO A 104 -1.39 -3.35 -14.10
CA PRO A 104 0.02 -3.39 -14.40
C PRO A 104 0.77 -2.32 -13.63
N VAL A 105 1.87 -2.73 -13.03
CA VAL A 105 2.78 -1.81 -12.37
C VAL A 105 4.13 -1.96 -13.02
N SER A 106 4.84 -0.86 -13.14
CA SER A 106 6.16 -0.84 -13.70
C SER A 106 7.13 -0.54 -12.58
N GLU A 107 8.03 -1.45 -12.33
CA GLU A 107 9.05 -1.23 -11.32
C GLU A 107 10.25 -0.58 -11.98
N VAL A 108 10.47 0.65 -11.64
CA VAL A 108 11.60 1.39 -12.16
C VAL A 108 12.42 1.85 -10.97
N THR A 109 13.69 1.49 -10.97
CA THR A 109 14.61 1.99 -9.98
C THR A 109 15.19 3.28 -10.53
N ASP A 110 14.88 4.38 -9.88
CA ASP A 110 15.39 5.67 -10.35
C ASP A 110 16.81 5.89 -9.83
N VAL A 111 17.34 7.05 -10.16
CA VAL A 111 18.73 7.35 -9.84
C VAL A 111 18.98 7.42 -8.34
N SER A 112 17.97 7.59 -7.55
CA SER A 112 18.14 7.61 -6.10
C SER A 112 17.95 6.24 -5.48
N GLY A 113 17.65 5.23 -6.30
CA GLY A 113 17.47 3.87 -5.81
C GLY A 113 16.07 3.56 -5.37
N HIS A 114 15.15 4.48 -5.52
CA HIS A 114 13.76 4.24 -5.18
C HIS A 114 13.07 3.45 -6.27
N THR A 115 12.25 2.50 -5.84
CA THR A 115 11.36 1.82 -6.74
C THR A 115 10.02 2.49 -6.65
N SER A 116 9.51 2.92 -7.78
CA SER A 116 8.21 3.57 -7.78
C SER A 116 7.31 2.91 -8.80
N PRO A 117 6.01 2.88 -8.54
CA PRO A 117 5.04 2.44 -9.54
C PRO A 117 5.06 3.44 -10.68
N GLY A 118 5.05 2.96 -11.91
CA GLY A 118 5.08 3.84 -13.06
C GLY A 118 3.87 4.75 -13.10
N PRO A 119 3.07 4.67 -14.17
CA PRO A 119 1.92 5.58 -14.29
C PRO A 119 0.96 5.51 -13.13
N GLY A 120 1.08 4.49 -12.32
CA GLY A 120 0.20 4.34 -11.17
C GLY A 120 0.29 5.44 -10.16
N SER A 121 1.31 6.28 -10.23
CA SER A 121 1.43 7.38 -9.27
C SER A 121 0.23 8.32 -9.30
N THR A 122 -0.55 8.29 -10.37
CA THR A 122 -1.77 9.09 -10.44
C THR A 122 -2.82 8.66 -9.44
N TRP A 123 -2.72 7.49 -8.88
CA TRP A 123 -3.71 7.04 -7.90
C TRP A 123 -3.77 7.97 -6.71
N ARG A 124 -2.67 8.57 -6.36
CA ARG A 124 -2.61 9.35 -5.14
C ARG A 124 -3.51 10.55 -5.18
N ASN A 125 -3.93 10.92 -6.35
CA ASN A 125 -4.79 12.07 -6.53
C ASN A 125 -6.26 11.69 -6.66
N GLY A 126 -6.50 10.41 -6.73
CA GLY A 126 -7.86 9.90 -6.93
C GLY A 126 -8.74 10.01 -5.74
#